data_791014d50bb75d94c55360885a9927e5
#
_entry.id   791014d50bb75d94c55360885a9927e5
#
_cell.length_a   1.000
_cell.length_b   1.000
_cell.length_c   1.000
_cell.angle_alpha   90.00
_cell.angle_beta   90.00
_cell.angle_gamma   90.00
#
_symmetry.space_group_name_H-M   'P 1'
#
loop_
_entity.id
_entity.type
_entity.pdbx_description
1 polymer ?
#
loop_
_entity_poly.entity_id
_entity_poly.type
_entity_poly.pdbx_seq_one_letter_code
_entity_poly.pdbx_strand_id
1 'polypeptide(L)'
;QQGQRDKLIAELEYHVFVLASGGMEMLNRLKKACTPAQWVEYRERYLSGRTYHKLELMESEGLWERLMEAAVKSENLFILDRYEAALKKRYPSELLEAYACVLTKEAAAVSNRKRYQELVHYLKKLRGYPDGAERAAQLAEDWRTRYIRRRAMMEELRNAGF
;
A
#
# COMPACT_ATOMS: atom_id res chain seq x y z
N GLN A 1 -28.46 0.44 31.55
CA GLN A 1 -27.88 0.01 30.26
C GLN A 1 -26.94 1.06 29.68
N GLN A 2 -27.33 2.35 29.67
CA GLN A 2 -26.47 3.42 29.12
C GLN A 2 -25.11 3.54 29.84
N GLY A 3 -25.12 3.55 31.17
CA GLY A 3 -23.89 3.67 31.97
C GLY A 3 -22.91 2.50 31.80
N GLN A 4 -23.39 1.31 31.46
CA GLN A 4 -22.52 0.16 31.15
C GLN A 4 -21.86 0.33 29.79
N ARG A 5 -22.60 0.86 28.81
CA ARG A 5 -22.09 1.17 27.47
C ARG A 5 -20.99 2.24 27.52
N ASP A 6 -21.23 3.30 28.29
CA ASP A 6 -20.26 4.40 28.44
C ASP A 6 -18.95 3.91 29.11
N LYS A 7 -19.06 3.04 30.10
CA LYS A 7 -17.86 2.39 30.71
C LYS A 7 -17.11 1.52 29.72
N LEU A 8 -17.81 0.74 28.92
CA LEU A 8 -17.19 -0.10 27.87
C LEU A 8 -16.48 0.76 26.83
N ILE A 9 -17.10 1.85 26.38
CA ILE A 9 -16.47 2.77 25.42
C ILE A 9 -15.19 3.37 26.00
N ALA A 10 -15.22 3.84 27.26
CA ALA A 10 -14.05 4.40 27.93
C ALA A 10 -12.90 3.38 28.06
N GLU A 11 -13.21 2.13 28.38
CA GLU A 11 -12.23 1.05 28.46
C GLU A 11 -11.60 0.76 27.08
N LEU A 12 -12.43 0.64 26.04
CA LEU A 12 -11.96 0.40 24.68
C LEU A 12 -11.15 1.58 24.13
N GLU A 13 -11.56 2.82 24.43
CA GLU A 13 -10.81 4.03 24.09
C GLU A 13 -9.42 4.00 24.74
N TYR A 14 -9.32 3.64 26.01
CA TYR A 14 -8.04 3.51 26.72
C TYR A 14 -7.13 2.46 26.05
N HIS A 15 -7.67 1.30 25.70
CA HIS A 15 -6.91 0.25 24.99
C HIS A 15 -6.42 0.71 23.61
N VAL A 16 -7.26 1.38 22.83
CA VAL A 16 -6.93 1.83 21.48
C VAL A 16 -5.92 2.97 21.48
N PHE A 17 -6.15 4.00 22.31
CA PHE A 17 -5.42 5.28 22.21
C PHE A 17 -4.30 5.45 23.22
N VAL A 18 -4.37 4.77 24.36
CA VAL A 18 -3.35 4.89 25.43
C VAL A 18 -2.41 3.70 25.41
N LEU A 19 -2.95 2.49 25.47
CA LEU A 19 -2.15 1.27 25.44
C LEU A 19 -1.69 0.88 24.01
N ALA A 20 -2.33 1.41 22.98
CA ALA A 20 -2.11 1.05 21.57
C ALA A 20 -2.12 -0.47 21.36
N SER A 21 -3.02 -1.17 22.05
CA SER A 21 -3.11 -2.62 22.06
C SER A 21 -4.31 -3.17 21.30
N GLY A 22 -4.23 -4.43 20.88
CA GLY A 22 -5.34 -5.17 20.27
C GLY A 22 -5.69 -4.83 18.82
N GLY A 23 -4.98 -3.90 18.21
CA GLY A 23 -5.08 -3.63 16.76
C GLY A 23 -6.50 -3.43 16.25
N MET A 24 -6.78 -4.03 15.07
CA MET A 24 -8.09 -3.94 14.41
C MET A 24 -9.23 -4.56 15.22
N GLU A 25 -8.95 -5.55 16.07
CA GLU A 25 -9.98 -6.14 16.93
C GLU A 25 -10.57 -5.12 17.90
N MET A 26 -9.72 -4.37 18.60
CA MET A 26 -10.18 -3.34 19.54
C MET A 26 -10.89 -2.18 18.83
N LEU A 27 -10.40 -1.77 17.67
CA LEU A 27 -11.09 -0.78 16.84
C LEU A 27 -12.49 -1.24 16.42
N ASN A 28 -12.64 -2.49 16.01
CA ASN A 28 -13.94 -3.06 15.66
C ASN A 28 -14.89 -3.17 16.87
N ARG A 29 -14.38 -3.48 18.03
CA ARG A 29 -15.16 -3.50 19.28
C ARG A 29 -15.62 -2.09 19.65
N LEU A 30 -14.73 -1.11 19.55
CA LEU A 30 -15.06 0.31 19.78
C LEU A 30 -16.13 0.79 18.81
N LYS A 31 -15.99 0.48 17.52
CA LYS A 31 -17.00 0.80 16.49
C LYS A 31 -18.37 0.26 16.83
N LYS A 32 -18.45 -1.01 17.27
CA LYS A 32 -19.72 -1.63 17.67
C LYS A 32 -20.36 -1.03 18.92
N ALA A 33 -19.53 -0.52 19.83
CA ALA A 33 -20.01 0.11 21.07
C ALA A 33 -20.46 1.56 20.86
N CYS A 34 -19.96 2.26 19.86
CA CYS A 34 -20.23 3.66 19.58
C CYS A 34 -21.49 3.87 18.72
N THR A 35 -22.02 5.09 18.74
CA THR A 35 -22.93 5.58 17.70
C THR A 35 -22.14 5.86 16.41
N PRO A 36 -22.79 5.92 15.23
CA PRO A 36 -22.09 6.28 13.99
C PRO A 36 -21.35 7.62 14.06
N ALA A 37 -21.91 8.62 14.71
CA ALA A 37 -21.27 9.92 14.90
C ALA A 37 -20.01 9.83 15.78
N GLN A 38 -20.10 9.16 16.92
CA GLN A 38 -18.96 8.92 17.81
C GLN A 38 -17.85 8.12 17.10
N TRP A 39 -18.26 7.12 16.30
CA TRP A 39 -17.27 6.33 15.56
C TRP A 39 -16.49 7.17 14.56
N VAL A 40 -17.11 8.08 13.84
CA VAL A 40 -16.42 9.00 12.93
C VAL A 40 -15.34 9.80 13.67
N GLU A 41 -15.63 10.33 14.85
CA GLU A 41 -14.66 11.08 15.67
C GLU A 41 -13.47 10.19 16.10
N TYR A 42 -13.73 8.99 16.61
CA TYR A 42 -12.69 8.04 17.00
C TYR A 42 -11.84 7.59 15.81
N ARG A 43 -12.48 7.30 14.68
CA ARG A 43 -11.80 6.93 13.44
C ARG A 43 -10.85 8.03 12.97
N GLU A 44 -11.29 9.27 12.89
CA GLU A 44 -10.46 10.39 12.46
C GLU A 44 -9.31 10.66 13.45
N ARG A 45 -9.58 10.55 14.74
CA ARG A 45 -8.53 10.63 15.77
C ARG A 45 -7.46 9.54 15.58
N TYR A 46 -7.88 8.32 15.27
CA TYR A 46 -6.95 7.20 15.02
C TYR A 46 -6.12 7.43 13.75
N LEU A 47 -6.76 7.85 12.67
CA LEU A 47 -6.10 8.07 11.39
C LEU A 47 -5.14 9.27 11.41
N SER A 48 -5.39 10.28 12.23
CA SER A 48 -4.50 11.44 12.39
C SER A 48 -3.33 11.18 13.33
N GLY A 49 -3.41 10.18 14.20
CA GLY A 49 -2.37 9.82 15.16
C GLY A 49 -1.19 9.05 14.57
N ARG A 50 -0.21 8.72 15.40
CA ARG A 50 0.88 7.77 15.07
C ARG A 50 0.43 6.35 15.42
N THR A 51 -0.28 5.70 14.52
CA THR A 51 -0.89 4.39 14.72
C THR A 51 -0.45 3.39 13.66
N TYR A 52 -0.49 2.09 14.00
CA TYR A 52 0.06 1.03 13.15
C TYR A 52 -0.91 0.47 12.11
N HIS A 53 -2.23 0.55 12.35
CA HIS A 53 -3.26 -0.11 11.52
C HIS A 53 -4.07 0.87 10.66
N LYS A 54 -3.48 2.01 10.27
CA LYS A 54 -4.19 3.03 9.49
C LYS A 54 -4.70 2.51 8.15
N LEU A 55 -3.84 1.82 7.41
CA LEU A 55 -4.19 1.32 6.07
C LEU A 55 -5.26 0.24 6.16
N GLU A 56 -5.17 -0.64 7.15
CA GLU A 56 -6.19 -1.66 7.41
C GLU A 56 -7.53 -1.04 7.79
N LEU A 57 -7.51 0.02 8.60
CA LEU A 57 -8.71 0.76 8.96
C LEU A 57 -9.32 1.48 7.75
N MET A 58 -8.50 2.13 6.91
CA MET A 58 -8.96 2.77 5.67
C MET A 58 -9.63 1.75 4.75
N GLU A 59 -9.04 0.56 4.58
CA GLU A 59 -9.62 -0.52 3.78
C GLU A 59 -10.96 -0.97 4.35
N SER A 60 -11.03 -1.28 5.65
CA SER A 60 -12.25 -1.76 6.30
C SER A 60 -13.38 -0.74 6.31
N GLU A 61 -13.06 0.54 6.31
CA GLU A 61 -14.02 1.65 6.26
C GLU A 61 -14.36 2.11 4.83
N GLY A 62 -13.74 1.52 3.82
CA GLY A 62 -13.96 1.89 2.42
C GLY A 62 -13.45 3.29 2.05
N LEU A 63 -12.42 3.77 2.76
CA LEU A 63 -11.78 5.07 2.51
C LEU A 63 -10.73 4.95 1.40
N TRP A 64 -11.18 4.56 0.21
CA TRP A 64 -10.32 4.14 -0.90
C TRP A 64 -9.37 5.22 -1.41
N GLU A 65 -9.84 6.45 -1.51
CA GLU A 65 -9.00 7.57 -1.94
C GLU A 65 -7.86 7.82 -0.95
N ARG A 66 -8.16 7.82 0.34
CA ARG A 66 -7.15 7.97 1.41
C ARG A 66 -6.18 6.80 1.45
N LEU A 67 -6.68 5.58 1.21
CA LEU A 67 -5.85 4.37 1.13
C LEU A 67 -4.89 4.46 -0.06
N MET A 68 -5.37 4.88 -1.24
CA MET A 68 -4.54 5.07 -2.43
C MET A 68 -3.45 6.11 -2.19
N GLU A 69 -3.80 7.26 -1.61
CA GLU A 69 -2.84 8.31 -1.24
C GLU A 69 -1.77 7.81 -0.27
N ALA A 70 -2.16 7.07 0.76
CA ALA A 70 -1.24 6.50 1.73
C ALA A 70 -0.34 5.43 1.10
N ALA A 71 -0.87 4.59 0.21
CA ALA A 71 -0.11 3.59 -0.51
C ALA A 71 0.96 4.23 -1.43
N VAL A 72 0.60 5.29 -2.15
CA VAL A 72 1.56 6.07 -2.97
C VAL A 72 2.66 6.68 -2.09
N LYS A 73 2.30 7.31 -1.00
CA LYS A 73 3.27 7.94 -0.07
C LYS A 73 4.19 6.94 0.61
N SER A 74 3.78 5.68 0.75
CA SER A 74 4.60 4.64 1.37
C SER A 74 5.87 4.32 0.57
N GLU A 75 5.84 4.50 -0.74
CA GLU A 75 6.90 4.09 -1.67
C GLU A 75 7.41 2.66 -1.43
N ASN A 76 6.50 1.76 -1.09
CA ASN A 76 6.81 0.41 -0.64
C ASN A 76 6.03 -0.64 -1.47
N LEU A 77 6.74 -1.50 -2.20
CA LEU A 77 6.15 -2.54 -3.03
C LEU A 77 5.29 -3.52 -2.23
N PHE A 78 5.67 -3.84 -1.00
CA PHE A 78 4.87 -4.71 -0.15
C PHE A 78 3.50 -4.10 0.19
N ILE A 79 3.46 -2.80 0.44
CA ILE A 79 2.19 -2.07 0.69
C ILE A 79 1.34 -2.03 -0.57
N LEU A 80 1.94 -1.71 -1.72
CA LEU A 80 1.22 -1.72 -3.00
C LEU A 80 0.64 -3.10 -3.33
N ASP A 81 1.43 -4.16 -3.14
CA ASP A 81 0.98 -5.55 -3.37
C ASP A 81 -0.15 -5.95 -2.44
N ARG A 82 -0.05 -5.59 -1.16
CA ARG A 82 -1.05 -5.94 -0.15
C ARG A 82 -2.43 -5.38 -0.47
N TYR A 83 -2.50 -4.17 -0.97
CA TYR A 83 -3.77 -3.48 -1.26
C TYR A 83 -4.10 -3.44 -2.76
N GLU A 84 -3.32 -4.11 -3.61
CA GLU A 84 -3.48 -4.10 -5.07
C GLU A 84 -4.88 -4.51 -5.51
N ALA A 85 -5.39 -5.62 -4.99
CA ALA A 85 -6.68 -6.16 -5.43
C ALA A 85 -7.84 -5.14 -5.27
N ALA A 86 -7.85 -4.40 -4.17
CA ALA A 86 -8.86 -3.38 -3.91
C ALA A 86 -8.62 -2.09 -4.69
N LEU A 87 -7.37 -1.64 -4.76
CA LEU A 87 -7.00 -0.37 -5.39
C LEU A 87 -7.01 -0.45 -6.92
N LYS A 88 -6.59 -1.57 -7.52
CA LYS A 88 -6.57 -1.76 -8.98
C LYS A 88 -7.94 -1.60 -9.61
N LYS A 89 -8.99 -2.04 -8.93
CA LYS A 89 -10.38 -1.91 -9.41
C LYS A 89 -10.84 -0.46 -9.55
N ARG A 90 -10.30 0.43 -8.71
CA ARG A 90 -10.74 1.82 -8.62
C ARG A 90 -9.74 2.80 -9.22
N TYR A 91 -8.47 2.53 -9.05
CA TYR A 91 -7.36 3.44 -9.38
C TYR A 91 -6.27 2.73 -10.19
N PRO A 92 -6.61 2.07 -11.33
CA PRO A 92 -5.61 1.28 -12.07
C PRO A 92 -4.46 2.12 -12.61
N SER A 93 -4.73 3.32 -13.09
CA SER A 93 -3.69 4.21 -13.65
C SER A 93 -2.78 4.76 -12.56
N GLU A 94 -3.35 5.21 -11.45
CA GLU A 94 -2.58 5.75 -10.30
C GLU A 94 -1.73 4.66 -9.66
N LEU A 95 -2.26 3.43 -9.57
CA LEU A 95 -1.51 2.30 -9.02
C LEU A 95 -0.37 1.87 -9.94
N LEU A 96 -0.60 1.86 -11.25
CA LEU A 96 0.44 1.61 -12.25
C LEU A 96 1.61 2.60 -12.08
N GLU A 97 1.32 3.90 -11.99
CA GLU A 97 2.34 4.93 -11.79
C GLU A 97 3.02 4.83 -10.42
N ALA A 98 2.31 4.43 -9.38
CA ALA A 98 2.89 4.17 -8.07
C ALA A 98 3.93 3.04 -8.13
N TYR A 99 3.63 1.94 -8.79
CA TYR A 99 4.58 0.87 -9.05
C TYR A 99 5.77 1.36 -9.89
N ALA A 100 5.52 2.07 -10.98
CA ALA A 100 6.56 2.58 -11.86
C ALA A 100 7.54 3.50 -11.12
N CYS A 101 7.04 4.36 -10.25
CA CYS A 101 7.85 5.25 -9.42
C CYS A 101 8.76 4.47 -8.46
N VAL A 102 8.22 3.49 -7.73
CA VAL A 102 9.00 2.69 -6.79
C VAL A 102 10.02 1.83 -7.53
N LEU A 103 9.63 1.19 -8.63
CA LEU A 103 10.53 0.37 -9.45
C LEU A 103 11.69 1.20 -10.02
N THR A 104 11.45 2.43 -10.42
CA THR A 104 12.50 3.34 -10.90
C THR A 104 13.53 3.61 -9.81
N LYS A 105 13.11 3.85 -8.58
CA LYS A 105 13.99 4.06 -7.43
C LYS A 105 14.76 2.78 -7.05
N GLU A 106 14.07 1.65 -7.01
CA GLU A 106 14.68 0.34 -6.73
C GLU A 106 15.73 -0.03 -7.77
N ALA A 107 15.46 0.18 -9.07
CA ALA A 107 16.40 -0.11 -10.15
C ALA A 107 17.71 0.67 -9.99
N ALA A 108 17.65 1.92 -9.52
CA ALA A 108 18.84 2.72 -9.25
C ALA A 108 19.67 2.16 -8.08
N ALA A 109 19.01 1.62 -7.05
CA ALA A 109 19.63 1.23 -5.79
C ALA A 109 20.18 -0.21 -5.78
N VAL A 110 19.59 -1.14 -6.55
CA VAL A 110 19.96 -2.56 -6.50
C VAL A 110 21.11 -2.90 -7.43
N SER A 111 21.91 -3.93 -7.08
CA SER A 111 23.13 -4.27 -7.79
C SER A 111 23.38 -5.78 -7.98
N ASN A 112 22.45 -6.65 -7.60
CA ASN A 112 22.63 -8.10 -7.74
C ASN A 112 21.53 -8.75 -8.59
N ARG A 113 21.83 -9.93 -9.16
CA ARG A 113 20.96 -10.67 -10.08
C ARG A 113 19.60 -11.00 -9.48
N LYS A 114 19.54 -11.42 -8.23
CA LYS A 114 18.29 -11.75 -7.55
C LYS A 114 17.33 -10.55 -7.52
N ARG A 115 17.86 -9.38 -7.17
CA ARG A 115 17.07 -8.15 -7.15
C ARG A 115 16.64 -7.72 -8.56
N TYR A 116 17.48 -7.92 -9.57
CA TYR A 116 17.09 -7.67 -10.97
C TYR A 116 15.94 -8.60 -11.41
N GLN A 117 15.96 -9.86 -11.01
CA GLN A 117 14.86 -10.79 -11.27
C GLN A 117 13.56 -10.34 -10.61
N GLU A 118 13.61 -9.83 -9.38
CA GLU A 118 12.45 -9.26 -8.70
C GLU A 118 11.88 -8.05 -9.45
N LEU A 119 12.73 -7.12 -9.89
CA LEU A 119 12.32 -5.95 -10.69
C LEU A 119 11.65 -6.37 -12.00
N VAL A 120 12.24 -7.32 -12.70
CA VAL A 120 11.70 -7.85 -13.97
C VAL A 120 10.37 -8.57 -13.76
N HIS A 121 10.21 -9.28 -12.64
CA HIS A 121 8.93 -9.86 -12.25
C HIS A 121 7.84 -8.79 -12.12
N TYR A 122 8.14 -7.66 -11.49
CA TYR A 122 7.21 -6.53 -11.42
C TYR A 122 6.90 -5.92 -12.79
N LEU A 123 7.89 -5.77 -13.68
CA LEU A 123 7.63 -5.31 -15.05
C LEU A 123 6.62 -6.20 -15.78
N LYS A 124 6.75 -7.52 -15.64
CA LYS A 124 5.78 -8.47 -16.20
C LYS A 124 4.39 -8.28 -15.58
N LYS A 125 4.32 -8.08 -14.27
CA LYS A 125 3.07 -7.82 -13.55
C LYS A 125 2.37 -6.57 -14.08
N LEU A 126 3.09 -5.51 -14.38
CA LEU A 126 2.53 -4.27 -14.93
C LEU A 126 1.83 -4.45 -16.28
N ARG A 127 2.20 -5.46 -17.06
CA ARG A 127 1.52 -5.80 -18.33
C ARG A 127 0.03 -6.14 -18.14
N GLY A 128 -0.37 -6.53 -16.95
CA GLY A 128 -1.76 -6.79 -16.60
C GLY A 128 -2.60 -5.54 -16.25
N TYR A 129 -2.02 -4.36 -16.35
CA TYR A 129 -2.72 -3.09 -16.13
C TYR A 129 -3.13 -2.47 -17.47
N PRO A 130 -4.21 -1.65 -17.52
CA PRO A 130 -4.47 -0.79 -18.68
C PRO A 130 -3.25 0.10 -18.95
N ASP A 131 -2.79 0.14 -20.20
CA ASP A 131 -1.55 0.81 -20.63
C ASP A 131 -0.27 0.28 -19.96
N GLY A 132 -0.37 -0.81 -19.22
CA GLY A 132 0.74 -1.37 -18.43
C GLY A 132 1.84 -1.98 -19.29
N ALA A 133 1.51 -2.60 -20.42
CA ALA A 133 2.50 -3.16 -21.34
C ALA A 133 3.41 -2.07 -21.92
N GLU A 134 2.83 -0.95 -22.33
CA GLU A 134 3.57 0.22 -22.81
C GLU A 134 4.44 0.83 -21.71
N ARG A 135 3.87 0.99 -20.52
CA ARG A 135 4.60 1.55 -19.38
C ARG A 135 5.77 0.67 -18.94
N ALA A 136 5.57 -0.65 -18.91
CA ALA A 136 6.65 -1.60 -18.62
C ALA A 136 7.77 -1.54 -19.66
N ALA A 137 7.42 -1.44 -20.94
CA ALA A 137 8.39 -1.29 -22.02
C ALA A 137 9.19 0.01 -21.92
N GLN A 138 8.56 1.11 -21.54
CA GLN A 138 9.23 2.40 -21.30
C GLN A 138 10.25 2.30 -20.16
N LEU A 139 9.87 1.67 -19.04
CA LEU A 139 10.77 1.43 -17.91
C LEU A 139 11.95 0.55 -18.32
N ALA A 140 11.72 -0.53 -19.03
CA ALA A 140 12.76 -1.42 -19.50
C ALA A 140 13.74 -0.71 -20.45
N GLU A 141 13.25 0.12 -21.34
CA GLU A 141 14.08 0.92 -22.24
C GLU A 141 14.94 1.94 -21.51
N ASP A 142 14.35 2.63 -20.53
CA ASP A 142 15.09 3.56 -19.67
C ASP A 142 16.20 2.83 -18.90
N TRP A 143 15.93 1.64 -18.35
CA TRP A 143 16.92 0.86 -17.63
C TRP A 143 18.02 0.31 -18.56
N ARG A 144 17.69 -0.11 -19.79
CA ARG A 144 18.69 -0.51 -20.79
C ARG A 144 19.65 0.61 -21.12
N THR A 145 19.14 1.83 -21.22
CA THR A 145 19.96 3.02 -21.53
C THR A 145 20.82 3.43 -20.33
N ARG A 146 20.21 3.57 -19.15
CA ARG A 146 20.89 4.06 -17.94
C ARG A 146 21.88 3.05 -17.37
N TYR A 147 21.53 1.77 -17.41
CA TYR A 147 22.24 0.69 -16.72
C TYR A 147 22.90 -0.30 -17.68
N ILE A 148 23.24 0.14 -18.88
CA ILE A 148 23.81 -0.71 -19.94
C ILE A 148 25.05 -1.50 -19.47
N ARG A 149 25.81 -0.97 -18.53
CA ARG A 149 27.01 -1.63 -17.97
C ARG A 149 26.67 -2.73 -16.97
N ARG A 150 25.43 -2.83 -16.49
CA ARG A 150 24.97 -3.87 -15.56
C ARG A 150 24.54 -5.11 -16.37
N ARG A 151 25.51 -5.92 -16.75
CA ARG A 151 25.30 -7.09 -17.62
C ARG A 151 24.21 -8.03 -17.14
N ALA A 152 24.18 -8.36 -15.85
CA ALA A 152 23.15 -9.21 -15.27
C ALA A 152 21.75 -8.62 -15.40
N MET A 153 21.59 -7.32 -15.25
CA MET A 153 20.32 -6.64 -15.46
C MET A 153 19.88 -6.73 -16.92
N MET A 154 20.81 -6.52 -17.86
CA MET A 154 20.51 -6.61 -19.30
C MET A 154 20.08 -8.02 -19.69
N GLU A 155 20.71 -9.04 -19.14
CA GLU A 155 20.35 -10.45 -19.34
C GLU A 155 18.93 -10.75 -18.82
N GLU A 156 18.63 -10.32 -17.60
CA GLU A 156 17.31 -10.55 -16.99
C GLU A 156 16.19 -9.82 -17.75
N LEU A 157 16.41 -8.60 -18.23
CA LEU A 157 15.47 -7.89 -19.09
C LEU A 157 15.21 -8.67 -20.39
N ARG A 158 16.26 -9.14 -21.05
CA ARG A 158 16.16 -9.92 -22.29
C ARG A 158 15.43 -11.24 -22.08
N ASN A 159 15.77 -11.97 -21.03
CA ASN A 159 15.13 -13.24 -20.69
C ASN A 159 13.62 -13.09 -20.39
N ALA A 160 13.22 -11.93 -19.95
CA ALA A 160 11.82 -11.59 -19.66
C ALA A 160 11.05 -11.07 -20.90
N GLY A 161 11.73 -10.88 -22.03
CA GLY A 161 11.11 -10.37 -23.25
C GLY A 161 11.01 -8.83 -23.29
N PHE A 162 11.94 -8.14 -22.63
CA PHE A 162 12.09 -6.69 -22.71
C PHE A 162 13.32 -6.27 -23.50
#